data_932dfd962a0b1d67ff55a6b8b3beac80
#
_entry.id   932dfd962a0b1d67ff55a6b8b3beac80
#
_cell.length_a   1.000
_cell.length_b   1.000
_cell.length_c   1.000
_cell.angle_alpha   90.00
_cell.angle_beta   90.00
_cell.angle_gamma   90.00
#
_symmetry.space_group_name_H-M   'P 1'
#
loop_
_entity.id
_entity.type
_entity.pdbx_description
1 polymer ?
#
loop_
_entity_poly.entity_id
_entity_poly.type
_entity_poly.pdbx_seq_one_letter_code
_entity_poly.pdbx_strand_id
1 'polypeptide(L)'
;MRHRTDSWAPYPMHPCLACGACCAYYRVSLHWSEADPGMGGVTPAALTEPFGLHQLTMRGTSQPRPHCVALIGAVGQAKGCSIYVQRPSPCRDLKAAWEDGSPSPQCDRARLSYGLAPLLPQDWPTPSPTPTPLPDFCTATAYAA
;
A
#
# COMPACT_ATOMS: atom_id res chain seq x y z
N MET A 1 27.95 19.40 -13.52
CA MET A 1 27.60 18.81 -12.22
C MET A 1 26.59 17.69 -12.45
N ARG A 2 27.03 16.49 -12.30
CA ARG A 2 26.16 15.33 -12.44
C ARG A 2 25.39 15.19 -11.14
N HIS A 3 24.10 15.47 -11.15
CA HIS A 3 23.23 15.08 -10.07
C HIS A 3 23.27 13.56 -9.99
N ARG A 4 23.83 13.06 -8.91
CA ARG A 4 23.59 11.69 -8.51
C ARG A 4 22.08 11.59 -8.26
N THR A 5 21.39 10.98 -9.16
CA THR A 5 20.09 10.45 -8.86
C THR A 5 20.32 9.40 -7.80
N ASP A 6 20.05 9.79 -6.57
CA ASP A 6 20.06 8.86 -5.46
C ASP A 6 19.08 7.76 -5.80
N SER A 7 19.64 6.64 -6.15
CA SER A 7 18.94 5.39 -6.41
C SER A 7 18.43 4.84 -5.07
N TRP A 8 17.52 5.58 -4.42
CA TRP A 8 16.78 5.12 -3.27
C TRP A 8 15.53 4.38 -3.72
N ALA A 9 15.72 3.32 -4.43
CA ALA A 9 14.68 2.35 -4.65
C ALA A 9 15.20 0.96 -4.29
N PRO A 10 15.45 0.70 -3.00
CA PRO A 10 15.91 -0.64 -2.59
C PRO A 10 14.78 -1.66 -2.54
N TYR A 11 13.53 -1.23 -2.76
CA TYR A 11 12.38 -2.13 -2.75
C TYR A 11 11.54 -1.89 -3.99
N PRO A 12 11.23 -2.95 -4.73
CA PRO A 12 10.26 -2.84 -5.80
C PRO A 12 8.97 -2.30 -5.20
N MET A 13 8.47 -1.22 -5.79
CA MET A 13 7.29 -0.53 -5.28
C MET A 13 6.08 -1.46 -5.34
N HIS A 14 5.36 -1.55 -4.23
CA HIS A 14 4.13 -2.31 -4.17
C HIS A 14 3.17 -1.83 -5.26
N PRO A 15 2.63 -2.72 -6.11
CA PRO A 15 1.80 -2.32 -7.25
C PRO A 15 0.65 -1.39 -6.90
N CYS A 16 0.04 -1.52 -5.72
CA CYS A 16 -1.01 -0.63 -5.25
C CYS A 16 -0.56 0.81 -5.12
N LEU A 17 0.68 1.06 -4.72
CA LEU A 17 1.18 2.42 -4.53
C LEU A 17 1.32 3.18 -5.83
N ALA A 18 1.57 2.46 -6.93
CA ALA A 18 1.61 3.05 -8.27
C ALA A 18 0.25 3.08 -8.96
N CYS A 19 -0.71 2.31 -8.49
CA CYS A 19 -2.01 2.14 -9.12
C CYS A 19 -3.03 3.19 -8.68
N GLY A 20 -3.38 3.23 -7.40
CA GLY A 20 -4.36 4.15 -6.85
C GLY A 20 -5.82 3.90 -7.26
N ALA A 21 -6.12 2.86 -8.02
CA ALA A 21 -7.46 2.61 -8.53
C ALA A 21 -8.50 2.40 -7.42
N CYS A 22 -8.16 1.62 -6.40
CA CYS A 22 -9.06 1.38 -5.27
C CYS A 22 -9.35 2.65 -4.46
N CYS A 23 -8.34 3.51 -4.31
CA CYS A 23 -8.48 4.81 -3.64
C CYS A 23 -9.39 5.78 -4.39
N ALA A 24 -9.64 5.55 -5.66
CA ALA A 24 -10.50 6.35 -6.50
C ALA A 24 -11.77 5.59 -6.98
N TYR A 25 -12.05 4.44 -6.40
CA TYR A 25 -13.19 3.62 -6.76
C TYR A 25 -14.09 3.29 -5.57
N TYR A 26 -13.51 2.93 -4.43
CA TYR A 26 -14.27 2.50 -3.26
C TYR A 26 -14.45 3.62 -2.25
N ARG A 27 -15.63 3.66 -1.61
CA ARG A 27 -15.81 4.40 -0.39
C ARG A 27 -15.06 3.69 0.73
N VAL A 28 -14.28 4.44 1.47
CA VAL A 28 -13.52 3.93 2.61
C VAL A 28 -14.21 4.34 3.89
N SER A 29 -14.99 3.43 4.46
CA SER A 29 -15.69 3.63 5.74
C SER A 29 -14.94 2.94 6.87
N LEU A 30 -14.78 3.64 7.97
CA LEU A 30 -14.07 3.14 9.16
C LEU A 30 -14.88 3.47 10.41
N HIS A 31 -14.68 2.70 11.48
CA HIS A 31 -15.24 3.03 12.77
C HIS A 31 -14.54 4.26 13.34
N TRP A 32 -15.27 5.12 14.04
CA TRP A 32 -14.72 6.37 14.57
C TRP A 32 -13.47 6.17 15.45
N SER A 33 -13.42 5.06 16.18
CA SER A 33 -12.29 4.75 17.06
C SER A 33 -10.96 4.57 16.34
N GLU A 34 -10.98 4.26 15.05
CA GLU A 34 -9.75 4.13 14.25
C GLU A 34 -9.07 5.50 14.01
N ALA A 35 -9.82 6.58 14.14
CA ALA A 35 -9.31 7.93 14.02
C ALA A 35 -9.17 8.65 15.38
N ASP A 36 -9.40 7.94 16.48
CA ASP A 36 -9.28 8.49 17.83
C ASP A 36 -8.02 7.97 18.52
N PRO A 37 -7.01 8.84 18.74
CA PRO A 37 -5.80 8.42 19.44
C PRO A 37 -6.04 7.87 20.84
N GLY A 38 -7.09 8.34 21.53
CA GLY A 38 -7.47 7.85 22.85
C GLY A 38 -7.93 6.41 22.85
N MET A 39 -8.40 5.92 21.69
CA MET A 39 -8.82 4.54 21.48
C MET A 39 -7.75 3.70 20.78
N GLY A 40 -6.56 4.23 20.62
CA GLY A 40 -5.48 3.56 19.90
C GLY A 40 -5.58 3.67 18.38
N GLY A 41 -6.46 4.54 17.87
CA GLY A 41 -6.60 4.79 16.44
C GLY A 41 -5.41 5.56 15.88
N VAL A 42 -5.02 5.23 14.67
CA VAL A 42 -3.86 5.84 14.01
C VAL A 42 -4.22 6.63 12.76
N THR A 43 -5.43 6.46 12.23
CA THR A 43 -5.88 7.19 11.05
C THR A 43 -6.07 8.67 11.40
N PRO A 44 -5.48 9.62 10.65
CA PRO A 44 -5.64 11.04 10.95
C PRO A 44 -7.10 11.49 10.82
N ALA A 45 -7.68 11.98 11.91
CA ALA A 45 -9.07 12.44 11.94
C ALA A 45 -9.32 13.60 10.96
N ALA A 46 -8.31 14.44 10.72
CA ALA A 46 -8.41 15.56 9.78
C ALA A 46 -8.66 15.13 8.33
N LEU A 47 -8.33 13.89 7.98
CA LEU A 47 -8.56 13.33 6.64
C LEU A 47 -9.86 12.53 6.53
N THR A 48 -10.67 12.55 7.57
CA THR A 48 -11.96 11.86 7.63
C THR A 48 -13.11 12.84 7.71
N GLU A 49 -14.29 12.37 7.41
CA GLU A 49 -15.55 13.10 7.59
C GLU A 49 -16.62 12.17 8.16
N PRO A 50 -17.60 12.71 8.89
CA PRO A 50 -18.67 11.91 9.48
C PRO A 50 -19.47 11.14 8.43
N PHE A 51 -19.80 9.90 8.76
CA PHE A 51 -20.65 9.04 7.94
C PHE A 51 -21.55 8.18 8.84
N GLY A 52 -22.72 8.72 9.18
CA GLY A 52 -23.61 8.06 10.14
C GLY A 52 -23.17 8.24 11.59
N LEU A 53 -23.74 7.44 12.49
CA LEU A 53 -23.57 7.62 13.94
C LEU A 53 -22.22 7.14 14.46
N HIS A 54 -21.68 6.06 13.89
CA HIS A 54 -20.49 5.39 14.42
C HIS A 54 -19.40 5.22 13.37
N GLN A 55 -19.58 5.81 12.20
CA GLN A 55 -18.64 5.66 11.11
C GLN A 55 -18.13 6.99 10.60
N LEU A 56 -16.92 6.93 10.09
CA LEU A 56 -16.29 8.00 9.32
C LEU A 56 -15.99 7.47 7.93
N THR A 57 -15.80 8.36 6.97
CA THR A 57 -15.23 8.02 5.67
C THR A 57 -13.95 8.82 5.45
N MET A 58 -13.03 8.27 4.70
CA MET A 58 -11.93 9.08 4.17
C MET A 58 -12.49 10.18 3.27
N ARG A 59 -12.02 11.39 3.45
CA ARG A 59 -12.50 12.54 2.65
C ARG A 59 -12.33 12.25 1.17
N GLY A 60 -13.35 12.57 0.41
CA GLY A 60 -13.40 12.40 -1.03
C GLY A 60 -13.89 11.02 -1.49
N THR A 61 -14.00 10.02 -0.61
CA THR A 61 -14.44 8.67 -1.00
C THR A 61 -15.95 8.47 -0.97
N SER A 62 -16.70 9.39 -0.36
CA SER A 62 -18.17 9.33 -0.24
C SER A 62 -18.92 10.07 -1.35
N GLN A 63 -18.27 10.31 -2.47
CA GLN A 63 -18.80 11.04 -3.61
C GLN A 63 -19.14 10.09 -4.77
N PRO A 64 -19.98 10.54 -5.75
CA PRO A 64 -20.26 9.73 -6.95
C PRO A 64 -19.02 9.32 -7.74
N ARG A 65 -17.98 10.14 -7.72
CA ARG A 65 -16.65 9.82 -8.24
C ARG A 65 -15.65 9.81 -7.09
N PRO A 66 -15.49 8.69 -6.39
CA PRO A 66 -14.64 8.63 -5.24
C PRO A 66 -13.19 8.97 -5.58
N HIS A 67 -12.55 9.73 -4.71
CA HIS A 67 -11.12 10.00 -4.78
C HIS A 67 -10.61 10.31 -3.38
N CYS A 68 -9.86 9.39 -2.80
CA CYS A 68 -9.35 9.53 -1.44
C CYS A 68 -8.39 10.72 -1.35
N VAL A 69 -8.59 11.56 -0.35
CA VAL A 69 -7.72 12.72 -0.08
C VAL A 69 -6.26 12.32 0.17
N ALA A 70 -6.01 11.10 0.63
CA ALA A 70 -4.68 10.60 0.90
C ALA A 70 -3.95 10.05 -0.34
N LEU A 71 -4.65 9.88 -1.46
CA LEU A 71 -4.03 9.43 -2.71
C LEU A 71 -3.13 10.53 -3.27
N ILE A 72 -1.89 10.19 -3.55
CA ILE A 72 -0.90 11.09 -4.15
C ILE A 72 -0.77 10.72 -5.63
N GLY A 73 -1.09 11.67 -6.51
CA GLY A 73 -1.01 11.48 -7.95
C GLY A 73 -2.30 10.97 -8.58
N ALA A 74 -2.25 10.67 -9.87
CA ALA A 74 -3.38 10.18 -10.64
C ALA A 74 -3.45 8.65 -10.62
N VAL A 75 -4.65 8.11 -10.88
CA VAL A 75 -4.84 6.66 -11.05
C VAL A 75 -3.97 6.15 -12.19
N GLY A 76 -3.26 5.05 -11.94
CA GLY A 76 -2.32 4.45 -12.89
C GLY A 76 -0.92 5.08 -12.88
N GLN A 77 -0.79 6.25 -12.28
CA GLN A 77 0.48 6.98 -12.11
C GLN A 77 0.63 7.52 -10.69
N ALA A 78 0.06 6.82 -9.72
CA ALA A 78 0.08 7.22 -8.33
C ALA A 78 1.51 7.15 -7.76
N LYS A 79 1.76 8.02 -6.80
CA LYS A 79 3.02 8.06 -6.06
C LYS A 79 2.87 7.49 -4.64
N GLY A 80 1.72 6.93 -4.34
CA GLY A 80 1.43 6.28 -3.09
C GLY A 80 0.28 6.91 -2.31
N CYS A 81 0.23 6.58 -1.04
CA CYS A 81 -0.74 7.06 -0.07
C CYS A 81 -0.02 7.89 0.98
N SER A 82 -0.49 9.11 1.26
CA SER A 82 0.15 10.00 2.22
C SER A 82 0.12 9.46 3.67
N ILE A 83 -0.81 8.55 3.96
CA ILE A 83 -0.97 7.91 5.27
C ILE A 83 -0.80 6.40 5.20
N TYR A 84 0.09 5.90 4.37
CA TYR A 84 0.19 4.46 4.10
C TYR A 84 0.28 3.62 5.38
N VAL A 85 1.13 4.00 6.33
CA VAL A 85 1.28 3.28 7.61
C VAL A 85 0.13 3.52 8.58
N GLN A 86 -0.68 4.55 8.36
CA GLN A 86 -1.83 4.94 9.19
C GLN A 86 -3.17 4.63 8.51
N ARG A 87 -3.14 3.79 7.49
CA ARG A 87 -4.35 3.43 6.75
C ARG A 87 -5.42 2.85 7.68
N PRO A 88 -6.69 3.18 7.46
CA PRO A 88 -7.78 2.52 8.17
C PRO A 88 -7.90 1.05 7.76
N SER A 89 -8.61 0.27 8.56
CA SER A 89 -8.75 -1.18 8.36
C SER A 89 -9.21 -1.59 6.98
N PRO A 90 -10.19 -0.92 6.33
CA PRO A 90 -10.60 -1.33 4.98
C PRO A 90 -9.46 -1.29 3.96
N CYS A 91 -8.57 -0.30 4.09
CA CYS A 91 -7.43 -0.16 3.19
C CYS A 91 -6.34 -1.21 3.47
N ARG A 92 -6.20 -1.64 4.73
CA ARG A 92 -5.26 -2.71 5.10
C ARG A 92 -5.76 -4.09 4.72
N ASP A 93 -7.08 -4.29 4.79
CA ASP A 93 -7.73 -5.57 4.52
C ASP A 93 -7.89 -5.83 3.02
N LEU A 94 -7.94 -4.76 2.21
CA LEU A 94 -7.99 -4.88 0.76
C LEU A 94 -6.62 -5.28 0.23
N LYS A 95 -6.52 -6.50 -0.25
CA LYS A 95 -5.29 -7.00 -0.85
C LYS A 95 -5.29 -6.77 -2.35
N ALA A 96 -4.15 -6.41 -2.89
CA ALA A 96 -3.96 -6.39 -4.33
C ALA A 96 -4.02 -7.81 -4.89
N ALA A 97 -4.47 -7.94 -6.14
CA ALA A 97 -4.45 -9.24 -6.80
C ALA A 97 -3.03 -9.82 -6.78
N TRP A 98 -2.92 -11.07 -6.37
CA TRP A 98 -1.68 -11.86 -6.29
C TRP A 98 -0.69 -11.42 -5.20
N GLU A 99 -1.07 -10.51 -4.33
CA GLU A 99 -0.23 -10.11 -3.18
C GLU A 99 0.09 -11.29 -2.27
N ASP A 100 -0.88 -12.16 -2.08
CA ASP A 100 -0.74 -13.39 -1.28
C ASP A 100 -0.79 -14.67 -2.16
N GLY A 101 -0.61 -14.53 -3.46
CA GLY A 101 -0.73 -15.63 -4.42
C GLY A 101 -2.15 -15.95 -4.85
N SER A 102 -3.14 -15.14 -4.44
CA SER A 102 -4.56 -15.33 -4.77
C SER A 102 -5.09 -14.16 -5.59
N PRO A 103 -6.07 -14.38 -6.49
CA PRO A 103 -6.73 -13.30 -7.21
C PRO A 103 -7.52 -12.42 -6.24
N SER A 104 -7.71 -11.16 -6.60
CA SER A 104 -8.56 -10.21 -5.88
C SER A 104 -9.57 -9.59 -6.82
N PRO A 105 -10.82 -10.05 -6.82
CA PRO A 105 -11.88 -9.47 -7.67
C PRO A 105 -12.11 -7.99 -7.40
N GLN A 106 -11.91 -7.53 -6.17
CA GLN A 106 -12.03 -6.12 -5.82
C GLN A 106 -10.96 -5.27 -6.48
N CYS A 107 -9.71 -5.73 -6.46
CA CYS A 107 -8.60 -5.07 -7.14
C CYS A 107 -8.85 -5.01 -8.65
N ASP A 108 -9.24 -6.12 -9.24
CA ASP A 108 -9.51 -6.21 -10.68
C ASP A 108 -10.62 -5.25 -11.11
N ARG A 109 -11.71 -5.19 -10.34
CA ARG A 109 -12.84 -4.31 -10.63
C ARG A 109 -12.43 -2.84 -10.61
N ALA A 110 -11.69 -2.43 -9.60
CA ALA A 110 -11.22 -1.06 -9.51
C ALA A 110 -10.30 -0.69 -10.67
N ARG A 111 -9.37 -1.56 -11.01
CA ARG A 111 -8.44 -1.35 -12.13
C ARG A 111 -9.17 -1.26 -13.46
N LEU A 112 -10.06 -2.20 -13.73
CA LEU A 112 -10.83 -2.23 -14.98
C LEU A 112 -11.71 -0.97 -15.16
N SER A 113 -12.24 -0.42 -14.07
CA SER A 113 -13.04 0.81 -14.12
C SER A 113 -12.24 2.02 -14.61
N TYR A 114 -10.93 1.98 -14.51
CA TYR A 114 -10.02 3.02 -14.98
C TYR A 114 -9.25 2.62 -16.24
N GLY A 115 -9.67 1.55 -16.91
CA GLY A 115 -9.01 1.08 -18.12
C GLY A 115 -7.64 0.43 -17.89
N LEU A 116 -7.35 0.07 -16.63
CA LEU A 116 -6.11 -0.63 -16.28
C LEU A 116 -6.34 -2.14 -16.34
N ALA A 117 -5.38 -2.86 -16.91
CA ALA A 117 -5.42 -4.31 -16.91
C ALA A 117 -5.32 -4.88 -15.49
N PRO A 118 -6.02 -6.00 -15.17
CA PRO A 118 -5.81 -6.69 -13.90
C PRO A 118 -4.34 -7.01 -13.65
N LEU A 119 -3.92 -6.98 -12.38
CA LEU A 119 -2.58 -7.41 -12.02
C LEU A 119 -2.41 -8.91 -12.28
N LEU A 120 -1.21 -9.27 -12.67
CA LEU A 120 -0.80 -10.65 -12.90
C LEU A 120 0.27 -11.03 -11.88
N PRO A 121 0.48 -12.32 -11.62
CA PRO A 121 1.52 -12.75 -10.68
C PRO A 121 2.92 -12.22 -10.99
N GLN A 122 3.23 -12.05 -12.28
CA GLN A 122 4.52 -11.53 -12.74
C GLN A 122 4.70 -10.02 -12.54
N ASP A 123 3.63 -9.28 -12.23
CA ASP A 123 3.73 -7.85 -11.91
C ASP A 123 4.31 -7.61 -10.52
N TRP A 124 4.39 -8.66 -9.72
CA TRP A 124 5.00 -8.62 -8.42
C TRP A 124 6.50 -8.86 -8.54
N PRO A 125 7.30 -8.08 -7.79
CA PRO A 125 8.72 -8.32 -7.75
C PRO A 125 9.00 -9.71 -7.23
N THR A 126 9.85 -10.44 -7.94
CA THR A 126 10.40 -11.68 -7.39
C THR A 126 11.21 -11.33 -6.15
N PRO A 127 11.00 -12.04 -5.02
CA PRO A 127 11.90 -11.87 -3.89
C PRO A 127 13.33 -12.10 -4.36
N SER A 128 14.18 -11.12 -4.10
CA SER A 128 15.61 -11.28 -4.37
C SER A 128 16.08 -12.57 -3.69
N PRO A 129 16.85 -13.40 -4.36
CA PRO A 129 17.40 -14.59 -3.71
C PRO A 129 18.07 -14.14 -2.42
N THR A 130 17.68 -14.78 -1.33
CA THR A 130 18.28 -14.54 -0.03
C THR A 130 19.80 -14.60 -0.24
N PRO A 131 20.54 -13.57 0.16
CA PRO A 131 21.98 -13.64 0.04
C PRO A 131 22.43 -14.92 0.74
N THR A 132 23.10 -15.78 0.00
CA THR A 132 23.67 -17.00 0.54
C THR A 132 24.51 -16.57 1.73
N PRO A 133 24.33 -17.13 2.93
CA PRO A 133 25.18 -16.80 4.05
C PRO A 133 26.62 -17.00 3.60
N LEU A 134 27.42 -15.97 3.77
CA LEU A 134 28.86 -16.10 3.53
C LEU A 134 29.36 -17.27 4.39
N PRO A 135 30.15 -18.17 3.85
CA PRO A 135 30.73 -19.21 4.67
C PRO A 135 31.50 -18.56 5.80
N ASP A 136 31.20 -18.98 7.02
CA ASP A 136 31.91 -18.52 8.21
C ASP A 136 33.37 -18.89 8.07
N PHE A 137 34.17 -17.93 7.66
CA PHE A 137 35.64 -18.06 7.69
C PHE A 137 36.24 -18.00 9.11
N CYS A 138 35.36 -17.93 10.12
CA CYS A 138 35.83 -17.78 11.51
C CYS A 138 36.06 -19.09 12.26
N THR A 139 35.97 -20.25 11.60
CA THR A 139 36.23 -21.52 12.29
C THR A 139 37.50 -22.23 11.82
N ALA A 140 38.48 -21.48 11.34
CA ALA A 140 39.75 -22.06 10.98
C ALA A 140 40.87 -21.48 11.85
N THR A 141 40.87 -21.82 13.12
CA THR A 141 42.10 -21.84 13.87
C THR A 141 42.08 -22.96 14.89
N ALA A 142 42.31 -24.14 14.38
CA ALA A 142 42.93 -25.13 15.22
C ALA A 142 44.39 -24.71 15.35
N TYR A 143 44.73 -24.03 16.41
CA TYR A 143 46.12 -23.99 16.84
C TYR A 143 46.45 -25.35 17.39
N ALA A 144 47.04 -26.15 16.56
CA ALA A 144 47.86 -27.26 17.04
C ALA A 144 49.18 -26.66 17.48
N ALA A 145 49.40 -26.58 18.76
CA ALA A 145 50.74 -26.41 19.29
C ALA A 145 51.52 -27.71 19.19
#